data_09b2fc1e7183174222df7823833ef5d1
#
_entry.id   09b2fc1e7183174222df7823833ef5d1
#
_cell.length_a   1.000
_cell.length_b   1.000
_cell.length_c   1.000
_cell.angle_alpha   90.00
_cell.angle_beta   90.00
_cell.angle_gamma   90.00
#
_symmetry.space_group_name_H-M   'P 1'
#
loop_
_entity.id
_entity.type
_entity.pdbx_description
1 polymer ?
#
loop_
_entity_poly.entity_id
_entity_poly.type
_entity_poly.pdbx_seq_one_letter_code
_entity_poly.pdbx_strand_id
1 'polypeptide(L)'
;NQLGHAKWDKVNGVDAYDINLYKGSSAIYKVKAYKGTSINFYPYMTSAGTYTFKVRSAPSGDSQKDYADSSDWTESDELYIAKESVSNGSGKIDYNNTNSAANNSTSQVGWIQDGSRWWYRYPDGAFQKDSWLLVNNIWYLFDKDGWMLTGWQEKNGNWYYLDNNGAMRKGWVQAANGWYYLNPGPEGTEGAMFKNQWLDSNGKRYYLGENGVMCEGWTQVGGNWYYFYPGDGSMAVNTTISTFYVGA
;
A
#
# COMPACT_ATOMS: atom_id res chain seq x y z
N ASN A 1 0.63 0.61 7.89
CA ASN A 1 0.33 2.01 8.23
C ASN A 1 0.73 2.89 7.05
N GLN A 2 -0.27 3.49 6.38
CA GLN A 2 -0.04 4.42 5.28
C GLN A 2 0.37 5.76 5.86
N LEU A 3 1.52 6.25 5.44
CA LEU A 3 2.01 7.55 5.88
C LEU A 3 0.95 8.64 5.60
N GLY A 4 0.45 9.29 6.65
CA GLY A 4 -0.52 10.36 6.56
C GLY A 4 -1.98 9.97 6.26
N HIS A 5 -2.33 8.69 6.17
CA HIS A 5 -3.73 8.28 6.03
C HIS A 5 -4.42 8.17 7.39
N ALA A 6 -5.45 8.96 7.58
CA ALA A 6 -6.39 8.85 8.68
C ALA A 6 -7.55 7.91 8.29
N LYS A 7 -7.95 7.02 9.20
CA LYS A 7 -9.10 6.13 9.03
C LYS A 7 -9.82 5.98 10.38
N TRP A 8 -11.13 5.89 10.35
CA TRP A 8 -11.98 5.66 11.52
C TRP A 8 -13.17 4.76 11.17
N ASP A 9 -13.77 4.18 12.17
CA ASP A 9 -14.94 3.34 11.99
C ASP A 9 -16.20 4.18 11.75
N LYS A 10 -17.07 3.68 10.88
CA LYS A 10 -18.35 4.33 10.63
C LYS A 10 -19.24 4.20 11.84
N VAL A 11 -19.77 5.33 12.33
CA VAL A 11 -20.76 5.36 13.39
C VAL A 11 -22.16 5.29 12.78
N ASN A 12 -23.01 4.40 13.32
CA ASN A 12 -24.39 4.26 12.85
C ASN A 12 -25.18 5.54 13.08
N GLY A 13 -25.92 5.99 12.05
CA GLY A 13 -26.71 7.23 12.12
C GLY A 13 -25.90 8.51 11.89
N VAL A 14 -24.58 8.38 11.62
CA VAL A 14 -23.72 9.53 11.30
C VAL A 14 -23.43 9.56 9.81
N ASP A 15 -23.76 10.65 9.13
CA ASP A 15 -23.56 10.86 7.70
C ASP A 15 -22.32 11.68 7.37
N ALA A 16 -21.78 12.41 8.33
CA ALA A 16 -20.63 13.27 8.12
C ALA A 16 -19.78 13.42 9.38
N TYR A 17 -18.51 13.80 9.18
CA TYR A 17 -17.51 13.98 10.23
C TYR A 17 -16.79 15.32 10.08
N ASP A 18 -16.47 15.96 11.21
CA ASP A 18 -15.46 17.01 11.25
C ASP A 18 -14.10 16.38 11.55
N ILE A 19 -13.05 16.83 10.85
CA ILE A 19 -11.71 16.27 10.98
C ILE A 19 -10.69 17.39 11.02
N ASN A 20 -9.75 17.33 11.96
CA ASN A 20 -8.64 18.27 12.05
C ASN A 20 -7.32 17.52 12.03
N LEU A 21 -6.36 18.01 11.22
CA LEU A 21 -4.97 17.57 11.25
C LEU A 21 -4.17 18.55 12.11
N TYR A 22 -3.36 18.03 13.01
CA TYR A 22 -2.47 18.78 13.87
C TYR A 22 -1.01 18.46 13.60
N LYS A 23 -0.13 19.44 13.81
CA LYS A 23 1.31 19.26 13.99
C LYS A 23 1.68 19.78 15.38
N GLY A 24 2.06 18.88 16.29
CA GLY A 24 2.11 19.19 17.72
C GLY A 24 0.75 19.71 18.18
N SER A 25 0.72 20.86 18.85
CA SER A 25 -0.53 21.48 19.32
C SER A 25 -1.26 22.35 18.28
N SER A 26 -0.68 22.57 17.09
CA SER A 26 -1.23 23.48 16.09
C SER A 26 -2.09 22.74 15.07
N ALA A 27 -3.36 23.15 14.93
CA ALA A 27 -4.21 22.67 13.84
C ALA A 27 -3.74 23.28 12.52
N ILE A 28 -3.28 22.44 11.60
CA ILE A 28 -2.73 22.86 10.29
C ILE A 28 -3.72 22.68 9.14
N TYR A 29 -4.72 21.83 9.30
CA TYR A 29 -5.79 21.65 8.34
C TYR A 29 -7.08 21.20 9.04
N LYS A 30 -8.24 21.68 8.55
CA LYS A 30 -9.57 21.38 9.10
C LYS A 30 -10.51 21.04 7.97
N VAL A 31 -11.27 19.97 8.14
CA VAL A 31 -12.30 19.51 7.21
C VAL A 31 -13.64 19.47 7.94
N LYS A 32 -14.67 20.02 7.32
CA LYS A 32 -16.02 20.06 7.86
C LYS A 32 -16.98 19.18 7.06
N ALA A 33 -17.88 18.51 7.76
CA ALA A 33 -18.96 17.70 7.18
C ALA A 33 -18.48 16.70 6.11
N TYR A 34 -17.34 16.07 6.34
CA TYR A 34 -16.77 15.08 5.44
C TYR A 34 -17.56 13.76 5.48
N LYS A 35 -17.97 13.24 4.33
CA LYS A 35 -18.84 12.05 4.26
C LYS A 35 -18.12 10.70 4.20
N GLY A 36 -16.79 10.69 4.10
CA GLY A 36 -15.98 9.47 4.11
C GLY A 36 -15.57 9.03 5.51
N THR A 37 -14.95 7.86 5.62
CA THR A 37 -14.35 7.30 6.83
C THR A 37 -12.83 7.14 6.73
N SER A 38 -12.23 7.72 5.71
CA SER A 38 -10.77 7.80 5.55
C SER A 38 -10.40 9.03 4.75
N ILE A 39 -9.22 9.58 5.03
CA ILE A 39 -8.71 10.80 4.39
C ILE A 39 -7.19 10.75 4.32
N ASN A 40 -6.60 11.24 3.21
CA ASN A 40 -5.16 11.33 3.06
C ASN A 40 -4.66 12.73 3.46
N PHE A 41 -3.96 12.81 4.56
CA PHE A 41 -3.32 14.04 5.04
C PHE A 41 -1.84 14.18 4.65
N TYR A 42 -1.24 13.14 4.03
CA TYR A 42 0.18 13.19 3.69
C TYR A 42 0.58 14.43 2.88
N PRO A 43 -0.20 14.92 1.90
CA PRO A 43 0.13 16.16 1.16
C PRO A 43 0.28 17.41 2.04
N TYR A 44 -0.29 17.41 3.24
CA TYR A 44 -0.21 18.52 4.21
C TYR A 44 0.94 18.38 5.20
N MET A 45 1.61 17.22 5.24
CA MET A 45 2.74 16.92 6.14
C MET A 45 4.07 17.37 5.51
N THR A 46 4.19 18.66 5.22
CA THR A 46 5.29 19.27 4.45
C THR A 46 6.54 19.62 5.26
N SER A 47 6.58 19.28 6.52
CA SER A 47 7.76 19.47 7.37
C SER A 47 7.87 18.36 8.41
N ALA A 48 9.08 18.03 8.84
CA ALA A 48 9.32 17.01 9.86
C ALA A 48 8.64 17.35 11.19
N GLY A 49 8.21 16.33 11.92
CA GLY A 49 7.59 16.49 13.25
C GLY A 49 6.49 15.50 13.51
N THR A 50 5.85 15.64 14.66
CA THR A 50 4.76 14.77 15.11
C THR A 50 3.41 15.32 14.67
N TYR A 51 2.60 14.44 14.09
CA TYR A 51 1.26 14.74 13.62
C TYR A 51 0.24 13.86 14.33
N THR A 52 -0.94 14.42 14.60
CA THR A 52 -2.14 13.71 15.03
C THR A 52 -3.33 14.18 14.21
N PHE A 53 -4.38 13.39 14.12
CA PHE A 53 -5.66 13.87 13.64
C PHE A 53 -6.74 13.67 14.69
N LYS A 54 -7.76 14.53 14.69
CA LYS A 54 -8.96 14.41 15.52
C LYS A 54 -10.17 14.30 14.62
N VAL A 55 -11.10 13.43 14.98
CA VAL A 55 -12.35 13.22 14.28
C VAL A 55 -13.51 13.28 15.27
N ARG A 56 -14.64 13.82 14.83
CA ARG A 56 -15.92 13.75 15.56
C ARG A 56 -17.08 13.62 14.56
N SER A 57 -18.23 13.16 15.05
CA SER A 57 -19.47 13.26 14.26
C SER A 57 -19.84 14.72 14.01
N ALA A 58 -20.30 15.02 12.82
CA ALA A 58 -20.80 16.35 12.46
C ALA A 58 -22.28 16.24 12.07
N PRO A 59 -23.12 17.26 12.37
CA PRO A 59 -24.49 17.29 11.90
C PRO A 59 -24.52 17.33 10.37
N SER A 60 -25.41 16.57 9.74
CA SER A 60 -25.65 16.58 8.28
C SER A 60 -27.01 17.20 7.97
N GLY A 61 -27.10 17.95 6.85
CA GLY A 61 -28.34 18.51 6.34
C GLY A 61 -28.79 19.80 7.05
N ASP A 62 -30.09 20.06 7.04
CA ASP A 62 -30.69 21.29 7.61
C ASP A 62 -30.56 21.42 9.14
N SER A 63 -30.13 20.34 9.81
CA SER A 63 -29.80 20.30 11.23
C SER A 63 -28.49 21.00 11.61
N GLN A 64 -27.78 21.62 10.67
CA GLN A 64 -26.56 22.40 10.98
C GLN A 64 -26.75 23.52 12.00
N LYS A 65 -27.98 23.82 12.38
CA LYS A 65 -28.30 24.85 13.36
C LYS A 65 -28.11 24.40 14.81
N ASP A 66 -28.11 23.11 15.07
CA ASP A 66 -28.04 22.57 16.43
C ASP A 66 -26.70 21.82 16.62
N TYR A 67 -25.60 22.56 16.74
CA TYR A 67 -24.28 22.03 17.12
C TYR A 67 -24.24 21.33 18.48
N ALA A 68 -25.37 21.22 19.15
CA ALA A 68 -25.51 20.48 20.41
C ALA A 68 -25.27 18.98 20.25
N ASP A 69 -25.33 18.43 19.02
CA ASP A 69 -25.30 16.99 18.73
C ASP A 69 -23.98 16.47 18.13
N SER A 70 -22.92 17.27 18.07
CA SER A 70 -21.61 16.77 17.71
C SER A 70 -21.02 15.92 18.84
N SER A 71 -20.41 14.78 18.53
CA SER A 71 -19.68 14.00 19.53
C SER A 71 -18.43 14.76 20.03
N ASP A 72 -17.86 14.30 21.14
CA ASP A 72 -16.52 14.68 21.52
C ASP A 72 -15.50 14.32 20.45
N TRP A 73 -14.36 15.00 20.46
CA TRP A 73 -13.25 14.71 19.57
C TRP A 73 -12.53 13.43 20.00
N THR A 74 -12.36 12.51 19.06
CA THR A 74 -11.46 11.36 19.21
C THR A 74 -10.14 11.67 18.52
N GLU A 75 -9.03 11.47 19.21
CA GLU A 75 -7.67 11.72 18.72
C GLU A 75 -6.98 10.42 18.33
N SER A 76 -6.22 10.45 17.23
CA SER A 76 -5.37 9.34 16.80
C SER A 76 -4.11 9.23 17.65
N ASP A 77 -3.42 8.09 17.53
CA ASP A 77 -2.02 7.97 17.92
C ASP A 77 -1.15 8.98 17.15
N GLU A 78 0.02 9.28 17.71
CA GLU A 78 1.00 10.16 17.10
C GLU A 78 1.69 9.49 15.90
N LEU A 79 1.83 10.23 14.80
CA LEU A 79 2.63 9.86 13.63
C LEU A 79 3.83 10.81 13.50
N TYR A 80 5.03 10.28 13.68
CA TYR A 80 6.24 11.06 13.43
C TYR A 80 6.63 10.99 11.95
N ILE A 81 6.82 12.16 11.32
CA ILE A 81 7.33 12.32 9.94
C ILE A 81 8.77 12.80 10.02
N ALA A 82 9.70 11.99 9.57
CA ALA A 82 11.12 12.33 9.45
C ALA A 82 11.35 13.33 8.30
N LYS A 83 12.48 14.04 8.32
CA LYS A 83 12.80 15.07 7.34
C LYS A 83 12.83 14.55 5.89
N GLU A 84 13.32 13.34 5.70
CA GLU A 84 13.40 12.64 4.40
C GLU A 84 12.05 12.09 3.92
N SER A 85 11.05 12.04 4.80
CA SER A 85 9.72 11.50 4.54
C SER A 85 8.63 12.57 4.44
N VAL A 86 9.01 13.84 4.39
CA VAL A 86 8.04 14.94 4.26
C VAL A 86 7.43 14.99 2.86
N SER A 87 6.16 15.36 2.78
CA SER A 87 5.49 15.63 1.52
C SER A 87 6.04 16.89 0.86
N ASN A 88 6.11 16.92 -0.47
CA ASN A 88 6.38 18.13 -1.24
C ASN A 88 5.17 19.09 -1.35
N GLY A 89 4.04 18.71 -0.75
CA GLY A 89 2.79 19.45 -0.76
C GLY A 89 1.96 19.28 -2.03
N SER A 90 2.38 18.45 -2.98
CA SER A 90 1.57 18.11 -4.15
C SER A 90 0.38 17.23 -3.75
N GLY A 91 -0.74 17.37 -4.47
CA GLY A 91 -1.95 16.57 -4.22
C GLY A 91 -2.79 17.03 -3.03
N LYS A 92 -2.64 18.28 -2.56
CA LYS A 92 -3.56 18.89 -1.59
C LYS A 92 -4.97 18.94 -2.16
N ILE A 93 -5.92 18.41 -1.41
CA ILE A 93 -7.35 18.37 -1.76
C ILE A 93 -8.09 19.31 -0.81
N ASP A 94 -8.90 20.21 -1.34
CA ASP A 94 -9.82 20.98 -0.49
C ASP A 94 -11.07 20.16 -0.19
N TYR A 95 -11.02 19.41 0.89
CA TYR A 95 -12.13 18.57 1.35
C TYR A 95 -13.35 19.39 1.81
N ASN A 96 -13.22 20.71 2.03
CA ASN A 96 -14.32 21.59 2.39
C ASN A 96 -15.13 22.05 1.16
N ASN A 97 -14.57 21.97 -0.02
CA ASN A 97 -15.18 22.45 -1.27
C ASN A 97 -16.01 21.37 -2.00
N THR A 98 -16.28 20.22 -1.40
CA THR A 98 -17.08 19.16 -2.01
C THR A 98 -18.57 19.50 -2.14
N ASN A 99 -19.01 20.68 -1.70
CA ASN A 99 -20.39 21.19 -1.79
C ASN A 99 -20.57 22.32 -2.81
N SER A 100 -19.57 22.69 -3.58
CA SER A 100 -19.80 23.65 -4.68
C SER A 100 -20.40 22.93 -5.87
N ALA A 101 -21.67 23.24 -6.09
CA ALA A 101 -22.51 22.78 -7.17
C ALA A 101 -21.79 22.75 -8.53
N ALA A 102 -21.96 21.61 -9.19
CA ALA A 102 -22.18 21.50 -10.63
C ALA A 102 -21.63 22.65 -11.48
N ASN A 103 -20.39 22.52 -11.93
CA ASN A 103 -20.09 22.91 -13.29
C ASN A 103 -19.73 21.65 -14.07
N ASN A 104 -20.59 21.37 -15.00
CA ASN A 104 -20.69 20.31 -15.94
C ASN A 104 -19.32 19.95 -16.58
N SER A 105 -18.60 19.06 -15.95
CA SER A 105 -17.69 18.12 -16.58
C SER A 105 -17.58 16.96 -15.61
N THR A 106 -18.22 15.87 -15.91
CA THR A 106 -18.19 14.60 -15.17
C THR A 106 -16.79 14.00 -15.25
N SER A 107 -15.84 14.65 -14.63
CA SER A 107 -14.50 14.10 -14.46
C SER A 107 -14.58 13.04 -13.37
N GLN A 108 -14.78 11.80 -13.77
CA GLN A 108 -14.74 10.65 -12.89
C GLN A 108 -13.44 10.70 -12.05
N VAL A 109 -13.58 10.59 -10.72
CA VAL A 109 -12.46 10.51 -9.77
C VAL A 109 -12.22 9.04 -9.45
N GLY A 110 -10.96 8.68 -9.19
CA GLY A 110 -10.58 7.30 -8.91
C GLY A 110 -10.09 6.57 -10.15
N TRP A 111 -10.39 5.30 -10.22
CA TRP A 111 -9.99 4.45 -11.35
C TRP A 111 -10.74 4.82 -12.62
N ILE A 112 -9.99 5.06 -13.68
CA ILE A 112 -10.52 5.35 -15.01
C ILE A 112 -9.94 4.36 -16.00
N GLN A 113 -10.81 3.74 -16.78
CA GLN A 113 -10.43 2.84 -17.86
C GLN A 113 -10.44 3.57 -19.19
N ASP A 114 -9.38 3.38 -19.96
CA ASP A 114 -9.27 3.82 -21.35
C ASP A 114 -8.76 2.65 -22.20
N GLY A 115 -9.66 2.08 -22.98
CA GLY A 115 -9.41 0.84 -23.69
C GLY A 115 -9.13 -0.33 -22.72
N SER A 116 -7.96 -0.95 -22.84
CA SER A 116 -7.52 -2.02 -21.94
C SER A 116 -6.66 -1.55 -20.78
N ARG A 117 -6.37 -0.26 -20.72
CA ARG A 117 -5.46 0.33 -19.72
C ARG A 117 -6.24 1.09 -18.66
N TRP A 118 -5.60 1.21 -17.48
CA TRP A 118 -6.15 1.90 -16.33
C TRP A 118 -5.22 3.02 -15.89
N TRP A 119 -5.82 4.12 -15.39
CA TRP A 119 -5.13 5.21 -14.72
C TRP A 119 -5.96 5.69 -13.54
N TYR A 120 -5.34 6.45 -12.63
CA TYR A 120 -6.01 6.93 -11.43
C TYR A 120 -6.05 8.44 -11.39
N ARG A 121 -7.25 9.00 -11.34
CA ARG A 121 -7.48 10.43 -11.29
C ARG A 121 -7.82 10.88 -9.90
N TYR A 122 -7.17 11.97 -9.48
CA TYR A 122 -7.45 12.64 -8.24
C TYR A 122 -8.60 13.64 -8.38
N PRO A 123 -9.24 14.08 -7.23
CA PRO A 123 -10.32 15.06 -7.25
C PRO A 123 -9.94 16.42 -7.84
N ASP A 124 -8.67 16.82 -7.75
CA ASP A 124 -8.12 18.05 -8.33
C ASP A 124 -7.88 17.97 -9.84
N GLY A 125 -8.17 16.80 -10.44
CA GLY A 125 -7.96 16.55 -11.86
C GLY A 125 -6.57 16.03 -12.21
N ALA A 126 -5.61 16.07 -11.28
CA ALA A 126 -4.31 15.44 -11.45
C ALA A 126 -4.45 13.91 -11.54
N PHE A 127 -3.41 13.24 -12.02
CA PHE A 127 -3.38 11.78 -12.09
C PHE A 127 -2.06 11.23 -11.57
N GLN A 128 -2.13 9.99 -11.06
CA GLN A 128 -0.96 9.27 -10.57
C GLN A 128 -0.03 8.91 -11.72
N LYS A 129 1.29 9.11 -11.54
CA LYS A 129 2.31 8.73 -12.52
C LYS A 129 3.66 8.49 -11.85
N ASP A 130 4.49 7.69 -12.51
CA ASP A 130 5.88 7.35 -12.16
C ASP A 130 6.09 7.01 -10.67
N SER A 131 5.08 6.46 -10.02
CA SER A 131 5.13 6.19 -8.59
C SER A 131 4.10 5.15 -8.14
N TRP A 132 4.28 4.70 -6.91
CA TRP A 132 3.34 3.85 -6.22
C TRP A 132 2.12 4.63 -5.74
N LEU A 133 0.96 4.00 -5.80
CA LEU A 133 -0.29 4.46 -5.20
C LEU A 133 -0.91 3.35 -4.37
N LEU A 134 -1.30 3.67 -3.17
CA LEU A 134 -2.02 2.76 -2.30
C LEU A 134 -3.51 3.09 -2.31
N VAL A 135 -4.32 2.15 -2.79
CA VAL A 135 -5.78 2.27 -2.83
C VAL A 135 -6.38 1.07 -2.09
N ASN A 136 -7.21 1.30 -1.10
CA ASN A 136 -7.87 0.24 -0.31
C ASN A 136 -6.90 -0.82 0.22
N ASN A 137 -5.73 -0.39 0.72
CA ASN A 137 -4.67 -1.26 1.26
C ASN A 137 -3.96 -2.15 0.23
N ILE A 138 -4.08 -1.82 -1.06
CA ILE A 138 -3.41 -2.49 -2.17
C ILE A 138 -2.52 -1.49 -2.89
N TRP A 139 -1.24 -1.86 -3.09
CA TRP A 139 -0.30 -1.05 -3.85
C TRP A 139 -0.46 -1.27 -5.36
N TYR A 140 -0.42 -0.18 -6.10
CA TYR A 140 -0.41 -0.12 -7.56
C TYR A 140 0.77 0.73 -8.03
N LEU A 141 1.39 0.37 -9.14
CA LEU A 141 2.48 1.13 -9.73
C LEU A 141 2.04 1.72 -11.07
N PHE A 142 2.46 2.96 -11.31
CA PHE A 142 2.14 3.69 -12.53
C PHE A 142 3.41 4.07 -13.28
N ASP A 143 3.34 4.03 -14.61
CA ASP A 143 4.42 4.50 -15.46
C ASP A 143 4.49 6.04 -15.52
N LYS A 144 5.49 6.56 -16.26
CA LYS A 144 5.71 8.01 -16.44
C LYS A 144 4.54 8.72 -17.15
N ASP A 145 3.74 7.99 -17.91
CA ASP A 145 2.60 8.51 -18.66
C ASP A 145 1.28 8.36 -17.85
N GLY A 146 1.34 7.74 -16.67
CA GLY A 146 0.23 7.58 -15.73
C GLY A 146 -0.59 6.32 -15.92
N TRP A 147 -0.11 5.34 -16.71
CA TRP A 147 -0.79 4.07 -16.87
C TRP A 147 -0.42 3.10 -15.75
N MET A 148 -1.42 2.44 -15.21
CA MET A 148 -1.23 1.36 -14.24
C MET A 148 -0.46 0.21 -14.88
N LEU A 149 0.59 -0.22 -14.20
CA LEU A 149 1.45 -1.32 -14.61
C LEU A 149 0.91 -2.67 -14.13
N THR A 150 1.27 -3.74 -14.84
CA THR A 150 0.98 -5.14 -14.50
C THR A 150 2.21 -6.00 -14.76
N GLY A 151 2.23 -7.24 -14.26
CA GLY A 151 3.35 -8.16 -14.42
C GLY A 151 4.58 -7.79 -13.60
N TRP A 152 5.74 -8.25 -14.02
CA TRP A 152 7.00 -7.96 -13.37
C TRP A 152 7.45 -6.52 -13.64
N GLN A 153 7.78 -5.80 -12.57
CA GLN A 153 8.27 -4.42 -12.63
C GLN A 153 9.49 -4.25 -11.75
N GLU A 154 10.49 -3.55 -12.26
CA GLU A 154 11.64 -3.12 -11.48
C GLU A 154 11.46 -1.67 -11.03
N LYS A 155 11.61 -1.41 -9.74
CA LYS A 155 11.59 -0.05 -9.18
C LYS A 155 12.62 0.06 -8.06
N ASN A 156 13.52 1.04 -8.16
CA ASN A 156 14.58 1.29 -7.18
C ASN A 156 15.46 0.05 -6.86
N GLY A 157 15.81 -0.74 -7.89
CA GLY A 157 16.66 -1.93 -7.76
C GLY A 157 15.98 -3.18 -7.21
N ASN A 158 14.67 -3.13 -6.96
CA ASN A 158 13.87 -4.27 -6.52
C ASN A 158 12.86 -4.67 -7.58
N TRP A 159 12.61 -5.98 -7.71
CA TRP A 159 11.57 -6.53 -8.56
C TRP A 159 10.29 -6.75 -7.77
N TYR A 160 9.16 -6.41 -8.39
CA TYR A 160 7.80 -6.54 -7.86
C TYR A 160 6.93 -7.25 -8.88
N TYR A 161 5.91 -7.95 -8.41
CA TYR A 161 4.92 -8.56 -9.29
C TYR A 161 3.55 -7.94 -9.04
N LEU A 162 2.98 -7.38 -10.10
CA LEU A 162 1.65 -6.79 -10.13
C LEU A 162 0.73 -7.77 -10.90
N ASP A 163 -0.37 -8.16 -10.33
CA ASP A 163 -1.30 -9.06 -11.01
C ASP A 163 -2.00 -8.38 -12.20
N ASN A 164 -2.88 -9.09 -12.89
CA ASN A 164 -3.58 -8.58 -14.07
C ASN A 164 -4.50 -7.38 -13.76
N ASN A 165 -4.84 -7.16 -12.48
CA ASN A 165 -5.58 -6.00 -12.02
C ASN A 165 -4.67 -4.89 -11.50
N GLY A 166 -3.35 -5.01 -11.66
CA GLY A 166 -2.34 -4.07 -11.20
C GLY A 166 -2.01 -4.17 -9.71
N ALA A 167 -2.65 -5.08 -8.97
CA ALA A 167 -2.44 -5.21 -7.54
C ALA A 167 -1.07 -5.85 -7.22
N MET A 168 -0.25 -5.17 -6.42
CA MET A 168 1.04 -5.70 -5.96
C MET A 168 0.83 -6.97 -5.14
N ARG A 169 1.50 -8.04 -5.54
CA ARG A 169 1.43 -9.33 -4.86
C ARG A 169 2.48 -9.42 -3.76
N LYS A 170 2.18 -10.26 -2.75
CA LYS A 170 3.04 -10.57 -1.62
C LYS A 170 2.98 -12.06 -1.30
N GLY A 171 4.03 -12.59 -0.66
CA GLY A 171 4.14 -14.02 -0.39
C GLY A 171 4.45 -14.83 -1.65
N TRP A 172 4.03 -16.07 -1.66
CA TRP A 172 4.26 -16.97 -2.78
C TRP A 172 3.44 -16.58 -4.01
N VAL A 173 4.11 -16.49 -5.16
CA VAL A 173 3.50 -16.19 -6.47
C VAL A 173 4.03 -17.15 -7.51
N GLN A 174 3.14 -17.77 -8.25
CA GLN A 174 3.48 -18.54 -9.45
C GLN A 174 3.41 -17.63 -10.68
N ALA A 175 4.50 -17.55 -11.43
CA ALA A 175 4.58 -16.84 -12.70
C ALA A 175 5.15 -17.78 -13.78
N ALA A 176 5.32 -17.30 -15.01
CA ALA A 176 5.63 -18.13 -16.17
C ALA A 176 6.85 -19.07 -16.00
N ASN A 177 7.85 -18.66 -15.21
CA ASN A 177 9.11 -19.41 -15.07
C ASN A 177 9.23 -20.18 -13.75
N GLY A 178 8.18 -20.22 -12.90
CA GLY A 178 8.22 -20.94 -11.64
C GLY A 178 7.60 -20.16 -10.48
N TRP A 179 7.92 -20.59 -9.26
CA TRP A 179 7.49 -19.97 -8.02
C TRP A 179 8.48 -18.93 -7.55
N TYR A 180 7.97 -17.81 -7.06
CA TYR A 180 8.71 -16.70 -6.50
C TYR A 180 8.15 -16.37 -5.12
N TYR A 181 8.95 -15.72 -4.29
CA TYR A 181 8.49 -15.20 -3.01
C TYR A 181 8.70 -13.69 -2.94
N LEU A 182 7.63 -12.97 -2.68
CA LEU A 182 7.59 -11.52 -2.59
C LEU A 182 7.45 -11.13 -1.11
N ASN A 183 8.28 -10.21 -0.64
CA ASN A 183 8.33 -9.82 0.76
C ASN A 183 6.92 -9.42 1.28
N PRO A 184 6.35 -10.13 2.26
CA PRO A 184 5.03 -9.77 2.80
C PRO A 184 5.06 -8.53 3.70
N GLY A 185 6.28 -7.97 4.03
CA GLY A 185 6.48 -6.95 5.05
C GLY A 185 6.41 -7.52 6.49
N PRO A 186 6.61 -6.72 7.54
CA PRO A 186 7.07 -5.33 7.54
C PRO A 186 8.59 -5.17 7.43
N GLU A 187 9.35 -6.27 7.53
CA GLU A 187 10.82 -6.20 7.44
C GLU A 187 11.27 -6.10 5.97
N GLY A 188 12.18 -5.17 5.70
CA GLY A 188 12.65 -4.88 4.36
C GLY A 188 11.63 -4.14 3.50
N THR A 189 11.80 -4.20 2.18
CA THR A 189 10.92 -3.53 1.22
C THR A 189 9.72 -4.41 0.89
N GLU A 190 8.55 -4.04 1.36
CA GLU A 190 7.29 -4.75 1.12
C GLU A 190 7.05 -5.00 -0.38
N GLY A 191 6.69 -6.21 -0.76
CA GLY A 191 6.46 -6.63 -2.14
C GLY A 191 7.71 -6.94 -2.96
N ALA A 192 8.92 -6.65 -2.46
CA ALA A 192 10.16 -6.93 -3.16
C ALA A 192 10.42 -8.44 -3.31
N MET A 193 10.87 -8.85 -4.48
CA MET A 193 11.20 -10.24 -4.79
C MET A 193 12.43 -10.70 -4.01
N PHE A 194 12.32 -11.85 -3.36
CA PHE A 194 13.46 -12.54 -2.74
C PHE A 194 14.34 -13.19 -3.82
N LYS A 195 15.65 -13.04 -3.68
CA LYS A 195 16.64 -13.69 -4.56
C LYS A 195 17.92 -13.98 -3.80
N ASN A 196 18.64 -15.04 -4.20
CA ASN A 196 19.88 -15.50 -3.56
C ASN A 196 19.76 -15.65 -2.04
N GLN A 197 18.61 -16.18 -1.56
CA GLN A 197 18.42 -16.29 -0.11
C GLN A 197 17.55 -17.49 0.28
N TRP A 198 17.76 -17.91 1.51
CA TRP A 198 16.95 -18.92 2.17
C TRP A 198 15.61 -18.31 2.63
N LEU A 199 14.58 -19.13 2.59
CA LEU A 199 13.27 -18.81 3.10
C LEU A 199 12.74 -19.94 3.97
N ASP A 200 12.42 -19.66 5.22
CA ASP A 200 11.67 -20.57 6.08
C ASP A 200 10.17 -20.19 6.03
N SER A 201 9.35 -21.11 5.59
CA SER A 201 7.92 -20.89 5.43
C SER A 201 7.13 -22.16 5.76
N ASN A 202 6.14 -22.06 6.65
CA ASN A 202 5.29 -23.16 7.06
C ASN A 202 6.05 -24.42 7.53
N GLY A 203 7.14 -24.23 8.28
CA GLY A 203 7.96 -25.33 8.79
C GLY A 203 8.83 -26.05 7.74
N LYS A 204 8.90 -25.52 6.54
CA LYS A 204 9.78 -25.99 5.45
C LYS A 204 10.77 -24.90 5.07
N ARG A 205 11.93 -25.33 4.54
CA ARG A 205 12.99 -24.43 4.07
C ARG A 205 13.10 -24.48 2.57
N TYR A 206 13.25 -23.31 1.95
CA TYR A 206 13.35 -23.10 0.52
C TYR A 206 14.58 -22.27 0.17
N TYR A 207 15.00 -22.28 -1.07
CA TYR A 207 16.00 -21.34 -1.58
C TYR A 207 15.50 -20.66 -2.85
N LEU A 208 15.54 -19.31 -2.85
CA LEU A 208 15.23 -18.49 -4.01
C LEU A 208 16.56 -18.20 -4.73
N GLY A 209 16.69 -18.64 -5.98
CA GLY A 209 17.92 -18.51 -6.75
C GLY A 209 18.25 -17.07 -7.16
N GLU A 210 19.28 -16.88 -7.95
CA GLU A 210 19.73 -15.55 -8.40
C GLU A 210 18.66 -14.79 -9.20
N ASN A 211 17.86 -15.52 -9.97
CA ASN A 211 16.73 -14.98 -10.73
C ASN A 211 15.42 -14.88 -9.91
N GLY A 212 15.47 -15.19 -8.60
CA GLY A 212 14.31 -15.20 -7.71
C GLY A 212 13.41 -16.43 -7.82
N VAL A 213 13.68 -17.36 -8.74
CA VAL A 213 12.89 -18.59 -8.87
C VAL A 213 13.23 -19.54 -7.71
N MET A 214 12.19 -20.16 -7.14
CA MET A 214 12.32 -21.21 -6.16
C MET A 214 13.10 -22.39 -6.75
N CYS A 215 14.15 -22.84 -6.08
CA CYS A 215 14.99 -23.92 -6.53
C CYS A 215 14.30 -25.28 -6.38
N GLU A 216 14.55 -26.18 -7.34
CA GLU A 216 14.12 -27.57 -7.35
C GLU A 216 15.28 -28.47 -7.77
N GLY A 217 15.27 -29.72 -7.30
CA GLY A 217 16.34 -30.68 -7.58
C GLY A 217 17.65 -30.36 -6.85
N TRP A 218 18.75 -30.90 -7.36
CA TRP A 218 20.07 -30.64 -6.81
C TRP A 218 20.55 -29.21 -7.12
N THR A 219 20.82 -28.44 -6.08
CA THR A 219 21.25 -27.03 -6.18
C THR A 219 22.46 -26.79 -5.28
N GLN A 220 23.49 -26.10 -5.81
CA GLN A 220 24.63 -25.68 -5.02
C GLN A 220 24.40 -24.29 -4.44
N VAL A 221 24.50 -24.17 -3.12
CA VAL A 221 24.37 -22.90 -2.38
C VAL A 221 25.55 -22.74 -1.43
N GLY A 222 26.32 -21.67 -1.59
CA GLY A 222 27.48 -21.41 -0.75
C GLY A 222 28.56 -22.52 -0.76
N GLY A 223 28.69 -23.23 -1.87
CA GLY A 223 29.64 -24.33 -2.04
C GLY A 223 29.13 -25.71 -1.61
N ASN A 224 27.98 -25.79 -0.93
CA ASN A 224 27.36 -27.05 -0.50
C ASN A 224 26.22 -27.45 -1.45
N TRP A 225 26.00 -28.77 -1.58
CA TRP A 225 24.90 -29.31 -2.35
C TRP A 225 23.68 -29.58 -1.47
N TYR A 226 22.52 -29.13 -1.96
CA TYR A 226 21.21 -29.34 -1.34
C TYR A 226 20.26 -29.94 -2.35
N TYR A 227 19.27 -30.69 -1.87
CA TYR A 227 18.21 -31.20 -2.72
C TYR A 227 16.88 -30.58 -2.31
N PHE A 228 16.17 -30.04 -3.29
CA PHE A 228 14.82 -29.46 -3.13
C PHE A 228 13.82 -30.34 -3.88
N TYR A 229 12.76 -30.74 -3.21
CA TYR A 229 11.78 -31.62 -3.81
C TYR A 229 11.10 -30.96 -5.01
N PRO A 230 11.09 -31.63 -6.21
CA PRO A 230 10.38 -31.11 -7.37
C PRO A 230 8.89 -30.96 -7.11
N GLY A 231 8.32 -29.85 -7.56
CA GLY A 231 6.90 -29.51 -7.43
C GLY A 231 6.55 -28.71 -6.17
N ASP A 232 7.27 -28.91 -5.03
CA ASP A 232 7.03 -28.11 -3.82
C ASP A 232 8.23 -27.26 -3.36
N GLY A 233 9.43 -27.53 -3.89
CA GLY A 233 10.65 -26.77 -3.62
C GLY A 233 11.20 -26.86 -2.19
N SER A 234 10.63 -27.69 -1.32
CA SER A 234 11.14 -27.80 0.05
C SER A 234 12.46 -28.56 0.11
N MET A 235 13.37 -28.09 0.95
CA MET A 235 14.68 -28.73 1.18
C MET A 235 14.51 -30.10 1.81
N ALA A 236 15.15 -31.11 1.27
CA ALA A 236 15.26 -32.44 1.85
C ALA A 236 16.23 -32.41 3.04
N VAL A 237 15.85 -33.04 4.14
CA VAL A 237 16.68 -33.17 5.36
C VAL A 237 16.62 -34.60 5.91
N ASN A 238 17.75 -35.10 6.42
CA ASN A 238 17.86 -36.40 7.09
C ASN A 238 17.26 -37.55 6.25
N THR A 239 17.51 -37.57 4.96
CA THR A 239 16.97 -38.57 4.02
C THR A 239 17.99 -38.94 2.95
N THR A 240 17.67 -39.96 2.17
CA THR A 240 18.49 -40.40 1.04
C THR A 240 17.80 -40.09 -0.27
N ILE A 241 18.47 -39.34 -1.14
CA ILE A 241 18.02 -39.04 -2.49
C ILE A 241 18.86 -39.86 -3.46
N SER A 242 18.24 -40.81 -4.14
CA SER A 242 18.97 -41.85 -4.92
C SER A 242 19.95 -42.63 -4.02
N THR A 243 21.24 -42.36 -4.14
CA THR A 243 22.30 -42.98 -3.31
C THR A 243 22.99 -42.00 -2.39
N PHE A 244 22.57 -40.72 -2.37
CA PHE A 244 23.18 -39.66 -1.59
C PHE A 244 22.35 -39.38 -0.33
N TYR A 245 23.00 -39.41 0.83
CA TYR A 245 22.38 -38.98 2.07
C TYR A 245 22.48 -37.46 2.20
N VAL A 246 21.35 -36.78 2.47
CA VAL A 246 21.30 -35.37 2.80
C VAL A 246 21.01 -35.20 4.28
N GLY A 247 21.91 -34.56 5.01
CA GLY A 247 21.79 -34.30 6.43
C GLY A 247 20.84 -33.15 6.78
N ALA A 248 20.93 -32.64 8.02
CA ALA A 248 20.16 -31.50 8.50
C ALA A 248 20.83 -30.18 8.11
#